data_2608d7aa37c27ba853e783d80546df4e
#
_entry.id   2608d7aa37c27ba853e783d80546df4e
#
_cell.length_a   1.000
_cell.length_b   1.000
_cell.length_c   1.000
_cell.angle_alpha   90.00
_cell.angle_beta   90.00
_cell.angle_gamma   90.00
#
_symmetry.space_group_name_H-M   'P 1'
#
loop_
_entity.id
_entity.type
_entity.pdbx_description
1 polymer ?
#
loop_
_entity_poly.entity_id
_entity_poly.type
_entity_poly.pdbx_seq_one_letter_code
_entity_poly.pdbx_strand_id
1 'polypeptide(L)'
;MSALLEIKNIETYYDLIYAIRGASLTVEEGSITAILGNNGAGKSTILKTVMGLIEDQPDKGTIEFMGKRIDGKDTDKIVRMGITLVPEGREVFEELTIRENLLMGAYIRSDKLGIDDDLDRVFNYFPILKERVNQWAGTLSGGEQQMLAIGRALMSRPKLLFLDEPSLGLSPLLVKEIFEIIKTINDEGVTILLVEQNARMALGVSQTGLILENGRFVMKGKSCDLMEDKDVKEFYMGVKSETSAKGYQRWKRKKAWR
;
A
#
# COMPACT_ATOMS: atom_id res chain seq x y z
N MET A 1 3.17 -5.72 -20.10
CA MET A 1 3.69 -5.96 -18.74
C MET A 1 3.03 -7.23 -18.26
N SER A 2 3.71 -8.06 -17.48
CA SER A 2 3.14 -9.27 -16.92
C SER A 2 2.45 -8.96 -15.60
N ALA A 3 1.34 -9.66 -15.30
CA ALA A 3 0.69 -9.54 -14.01
C ALA A 3 1.57 -10.16 -12.92
N LEU A 4 1.97 -9.37 -11.92
CA LEU A 4 2.74 -9.83 -10.78
C LEU A 4 1.83 -10.38 -9.68
N LEU A 5 0.71 -9.68 -9.41
CA LEU A 5 -0.34 -10.10 -8.47
C LEU A 5 -1.69 -10.07 -9.18
N GLU A 6 -2.43 -11.16 -9.09
CA GLU A 6 -3.83 -11.25 -9.54
C GLU A 6 -4.73 -11.64 -8.37
N ILE A 7 -5.74 -10.83 -8.14
CA ILE A 7 -6.81 -11.09 -7.18
C ILE A 7 -8.11 -11.26 -7.97
N LYS A 8 -8.80 -12.39 -7.79
CA LYS A 8 -10.01 -12.72 -8.53
C LYS A 8 -11.16 -13.01 -7.57
N ASN A 9 -12.14 -12.10 -7.55
CA ASN A 9 -13.42 -12.23 -6.86
C ASN A 9 -13.30 -12.65 -5.39
N ILE A 10 -12.36 -12.04 -4.64
CA ILE A 10 -12.18 -12.36 -3.22
C ILE A 10 -13.33 -11.82 -2.37
N GLU A 11 -13.78 -12.64 -1.43
CA GLU A 11 -14.70 -12.28 -0.36
C GLU A 11 -13.99 -12.46 0.97
N THR A 12 -14.05 -11.45 1.85
CA THR A 12 -13.37 -11.49 3.14
C THR A 12 -14.32 -11.02 4.23
N TYR A 13 -14.32 -11.76 5.33
CA TYR A 13 -15.15 -11.50 6.51
C TYR A 13 -14.29 -11.26 7.74
N TYR A 14 -14.76 -10.42 8.64
CA TYR A 14 -14.37 -10.37 10.05
C TYR A 14 -15.57 -10.86 10.84
N ASP A 15 -15.54 -12.08 11.34
CA ASP A 15 -16.69 -12.75 11.93
C ASP A 15 -17.91 -12.68 10.99
N LEU A 16 -18.95 -11.94 11.36
CA LEU A 16 -20.16 -11.74 10.57
C LEU A 16 -20.12 -10.50 9.65
N ILE A 17 -19.03 -9.73 9.70
CA ILE A 17 -18.91 -8.48 8.93
C ILE A 17 -18.32 -8.79 7.55
N TYR A 18 -19.11 -8.64 6.51
CA TYR A 18 -18.68 -8.79 5.11
C TYR A 18 -17.87 -7.57 4.68
N ALA A 19 -16.56 -7.63 4.82
CA ALA A 19 -15.64 -6.52 4.60
C ALA A 19 -15.26 -6.35 3.12
N ILE A 20 -14.93 -7.44 2.41
CA ILE A 20 -14.60 -7.41 0.98
C ILE A 20 -15.62 -8.26 0.21
N ARG A 21 -16.18 -7.69 -0.86
CA ARG A 21 -17.38 -8.19 -1.52
C ARG A 21 -17.16 -8.46 -3.01
N GLY A 22 -16.35 -9.47 -3.33
CA GLY A 22 -16.04 -9.86 -4.70
C GLY A 22 -15.05 -8.90 -5.37
N ALA A 23 -13.98 -8.52 -4.65
CA ALA A 23 -12.95 -7.64 -5.21
C ALA A 23 -12.04 -8.38 -6.19
N SER A 24 -11.75 -7.73 -7.32
CA SER A 24 -10.81 -8.23 -8.33
C SER A 24 -9.86 -7.12 -8.77
N LEU A 25 -8.56 -7.39 -8.77
CA LEU A 25 -7.55 -6.45 -9.24
C LEU A 25 -6.34 -7.18 -9.80
N THR A 26 -5.57 -6.49 -10.60
CA THR A 26 -4.29 -6.95 -11.14
C THR A 26 -3.25 -5.86 -10.88
N VAL A 27 -2.08 -6.26 -10.37
CA VAL A 27 -0.91 -5.39 -10.24
C VAL A 27 0.11 -5.85 -11.27
N GLU A 28 0.46 -4.94 -12.19
CA GLU A 28 1.47 -5.19 -13.22
C GLU A 28 2.87 -5.05 -12.63
N GLU A 29 3.79 -5.90 -13.07
CA GLU A 29 5.20 -5.85 -12.65
C GLU A 29 5.84 -4.50 -12.99
N GLY A 30 6.60 -3.92 -12.06
CA GLY A 30 7.27 -2.63 -12.20
C GLY A 30 6.35 -1.41 -12.16
N SER A 31 5.06 -1.57 -11.80
CA SER A 31 4.11 -0.46 -11.70
C SER A 31 3.77 -0.10 -10.26
N ILE A 32 3.26 1.13 -10.06
CA ILE A 32 2.52 1.52 -8.86
C ILE A 32 1.04 1.41 -9.18
N THR A 33 0.31 0.59 -8.43
CA THR A 33 -1.15 0.52 -8.46
C THR A 33 -1.70 1.14 -7.17
N ALA A 34 -2.63 2.09 -7.28
CA ALA A 34 -3.25 2.74 -6.14
C ALA A 34 -4.67 2.24 -5.88
N ILE A 35 -4.97 1.89 -4.64
CA ILE A 35 -6.34 1.65 -4.14
C ILE A 35 -6.76 2.85 -3.30
N LEU A 36 -7.80 3.53 -3.74
CA LEU A 36 -8.35 4.72 -3.10
C LEU A 36 -9.67 4.39 -2.43
N GLY A 37 -9.97 5.07 -1.34
CA GLY A 37 -11.25 4.92 -0.66
C GLY A 37 -11.26 5.61 0.70
N ASN A 38 -12.44 5.87 1.21
CA ASN A 38 -12.63 6.43 2.54
C ASN A 38 -12.24 5.42 3.64
N ASN A 39 -12.10 5.90 4.88
CA ASN A 39 -11.90 5.03 6.03
C ASN A 39 -13.06 4.03 6.15
N GLY A 40 -12.72 2.77 6.45
CA GLY A 40 -13.69 1.68 6.50
C GLY A 40 -14.14 1.13 5.13
N ALA A 41 -13.58 1.59 4.00
CA ALA A 41 -13.92 1.05 2.68
C ALA A 41 -13.43 -0.40 2.45
N GLY A 42 -12.47 -0.88 3.26
CA GLY A 42 -11.88 -2.21 3.15
C GLY A 42 -10.47 -2.22 2.55
N LYS A 43 -9.81 -1.06 2.43
CA LYS A 43 -8.48 -0.94 1.81
C LYS A 43 -7.43 -1.83 2.49
N SER A 44 -7.18 -1.61 3.78
CA SER A 44 -6.23 -2.40 4.57
C SER A 44 -6.63 -3.88 4.65
N THR A 45 -7.95 -4.16 4.60
CA THR A 45 -8.46 -5.53 4.58
C THR A 45 -7.99 -6.30 3.34
N ILE A 46 -7.95 -5.66 2.16
CA ILE A 46 -7.43 -6.31 0.94
C ILE A 46 -5.96 -6.69 1.16
N LEU A 47 -5.12 -5.77 1.68
CA LEU A 47 -3.71 -6.05 1.93
C LEU A 47 -3.53 -7.17 2.96
N LYS A 48 -4.27 -7.11 4.06
CA LYS A 48 -4.23 -8.13 5.12
C LYS A 48 -4.69 -9.50 4.63
N THR A 49 -5.72 -9.56 3.79
CA THR A 49 -6.19 -10.81 3.16
C THR A 49 -5.09 -11.42 2.28
N VAL A 50 -4.44 -10.61 1.43
CA VAL A 50 -3.34 -11.09 0.57
C VAL A 50 -2.16 -11.58 1.39
N MET A 51 -1.86 -10.92 2.51
CA MET A 51 -0.75 -11.28 3.41
C MET A 51 -1.05 -12.48 4.31
N GLY A 52 -2.27 -13.04 4.28
CA GLY A 52 -2.65 -14.13 5.19
C GLY A 52 -2.71 -13.69 6.66
N LEU A 53 -2.99 -12.41 6.93
CA LEU A 53 -3.10 -11.84 8.28
C LEU A 53 -4.53 -11.93 8.85
N ILE A 54 -5.47 -12.40 8.07
CA ILE A 54 -6.85 -12.66 8.51
C ILE A 54 -7.06 -14.16 8.39
N GLU A 55 -7.33 -14.81 9.52
CA GLU A 55 -7.47 -16.25 9.61
C GLU A 55 -8.60 -16.75 8.70
N ASP A 56 -8.36 -17.90 8.02
CA ASP A 56 -9.28 -18.56 7.10
C ASP A 56 -9.84 -17.66 5.96
N GLN A 57 -9.10 -16.61 5.57
CA GLN A 57 -9.51 -15.71 4.48
C GLN A 57 -8.53 -15.76 3.29
N PRO A 58 -9.02 -15.51 2.05
CA PRO A 58 -10.41 -15.17 1.69
C PRO A 58 -11.36 -16.39 1.74
N ASP A 59 -12.64 -16.14 2.09
CA ASP A 59 -13.71 -17.16 2.07
C ASP A 59 -13.97 -17.64 0.65
N LYS A 60 -13.91 -16.75 -0.34
CA LYS A 60 -14.03 -17.06 -1.77
C LYS A 60 -13.03 -16.31 -2.61
N GLY A 61 -12.85 -16.79 -3.82
CA GLY A 61 -11.96 -16.21 -4.80
C GLY A 61 -10.57 -16.82 -4.78
N THR A 62 -9.65 -16.21 -5.51
CA THR A 62 -8.26 -16.69 -5.61
C THR A 62 -7.29 -15.53 -5.62
N ILE A 63 -6.09 -15.76 -5.08
CA ILE A 63 -4.98 -14.82 -5.08
C ILE A 63 -3.77 -15.54 -5.67
N GLU A 64 -3.22 -14.97 -6.76
CA GLU A 64 -2.05 -15.51 -7.44
C GLU A 64 -0.92 -14.47 -7.45
N PHE A 65 0.26 -14.87 -7.02
CA PHE A 65 1.48 -14.07 -7.08
C PHE A 65 2.51 -14.78 -7.96
N MET A 66 2.99 -14.11 -9.01
CA MET A 66 3.89 -14.68 -10.00
C MET A 66 3.36 -16.00 -10.59
N GLY A 67 2.05 -16.05 -10.87
CA GLY A 67 1.36 -17.25 -11.38
C GLY A 67 1.22 -18.41 -10.38
N LYS A 68 1.55 -18.19 -9.10
CA LYS A 68 1.41 -19.20 -8.05
C LYS A 68 0.33 -18.78 -7.07
N ARG A 69 -0.55 -19.70 -6.74
CA ARG A 69 -1.61 -19.50 -5.76
C ARG A 69 -1.04 -19.26 -4.36
N ILE A 70 -1.51 -18.21 -3.69
CA ILE A 70 -1.03 -17.81 -2.35
C ILE A 70 -2.14 -17.69 -1.30
N ASP A 71 -3.41 -17.70 -1.69
CA ASP A 71 -4.52 -17.72 -0.74
C ASP A 71 -4.42 -18.94 0.20
N GLY A 72 -4.69 -18.72 1.48
CA GLY A 72 -4.54 -19.71 2.53
C GLY A 72 -3.10 -20.07 2.91
N LYS A 73 -2.10 -19.32 2.45
CA LYS A 73 -0.71 -19.46 2.91
C LYS A 73 -0.44 -18.61 4.15
N ASP A 74 0.45 -19.13 5.00
CA ASP A 74 0.96 -18.40 6.16
C ASP A 74 1.76 -17.15 5.70
N THR A 75 1.70 -16.10 6.49
CA THR A 75 2.36 -14.81 6.20
C THR A 75 3.87 -14.94 5.95
N ASP A 76 4.58 -15.77 6.72
CA ASP A 76 6.02 -15.99 6.56
C ASP A 76 6.37 -16.58 5.18
N LYS A 77 5.53 -17.47 4.65
CA LYS A 77 5.67 -18.04 3.31
C LYS A 77 5.45 -16.99 2.23
N ILE A 78 4.45 -16.12 2.42
CA ILE A 78 4.15 -15.02 1.49
C ILE A 78 5.30 -14.01 1.46
N VAL A 79 5.83 -13.63 2.63
CA VAL A 79 6.99 -12.74 2.73
C VAL A 79 8.22 -13.35 2.05
N ARG A 80 8.49 -14.63 2.23
CA ARG A 80 9.58 -15.34 1.53
C ARG A 80 9.41 -15.42 0.01
N MET A 81 8.19 -15.32 -0.50
CA MET A 81 7.93 -15.22 -1.94
C MET A 81 8.25 -13.82 -2.50
N GLY A 82 8.36 -12.81 -1.65
CA GLY A 82 8.77 -11.46 -1.99
C GLY A 82 7.65 -10.41 -1.91
N ILE A 83 6.61 -10.64 -1.11
CA ILE A 83 5.61 -9.62 -0.78
C ILE A 83 5.89 -9.10 0.63
N THR A 84 5.98 -7.79 0.80
CA THR A 84 6.19 -7.16 2.11
C THR A 84 5.18 -6.04 2.32
N LEU A 85 4.69 -5.90 3.54
CA LEU A 85 3.71 -4.91 3.94
C LEU A 85 4.33 -3.89 4.90
N VAL A 86 4.13 -2.61 4.60
CA VAL A 86 4.24 -1.50 5.57
C VAL A 86 2.82 -1.20 6.04
N PRO A 87 2.46 -1.56 7.26
CA PRO A 87 1.10 -1.38 7.78
C PRO A 87 0.80 0.07 8.14
N GLU A 88 -0.47 0.41 8.24
CA GLU A 88 -0.93 1.63 8.92
C GLU A 88 -0.39 1.65 10.36
N GLY A 89 0.00 2.81 10.87
CA GLY A 89 0.53 2.95 12.24
C GLY A 89 2.02 2.67 12.38
N ARG A 90 2.75 2.42 11.26
CA ARG A 90 4.22 2.31 11.19
C ARG A 90 4.80 1.04 11.84
N GLU A 91 4.30 0.65 13.01
CA GLU A 91 4.69 -0.55 13.77
C GLU A 91 6.21 -0.75 13.89
N VAL A 92 6.95 0.34 14.22
CA VAL A 92 8.38 0.26 14.51
C VAL A 92 8.61 -0.39 15.87
N PHE A 93 9.73 -1.09 16.04
CA PHE A 93 10.17 -1.61 17.33
C PHE A 93 10.77 -0.47 18.13
N GLU A 94 10.00 0.15 19.02
CA GLU A 94 10.36 1.38 19.73
C GLU A 94 11.61 1.20 20.61
N GLU A 95 11.82 0.00 21.16
CA GLU A 95 12.92 -0.38 22.02
C GLU A 95 14.20 -0.81 21.28
N LEU A 96 14.17 -0.78 19.94
CA LEU A 96 15.32 -1.03 19.10
C LEU A 96 15.84 0.26 18.48
N THR A 97 17.11 0.30 18.18
CA THR A 97 17.74 1.37 17.41
C THR A 97 17.23 1.37 15.95
N ILE A 98 17.43 2.46 15.22
CA ILE A 98 17.16 2.55 13.79
C ILE A 98 17.86 1.40 13.05
N ARG A 99 19.16 1.16 13.32
CA ARG A 99 19.91 0.08 12.68
C ARG A 99 19.31 -1.28 12.95
N GLU A 100 18.95 -1.58 14.18
CA GLU A 100 18.35 -2.86 14.58
C GLU A 100 16.99 -3.05 13.91
N ASN A 101 16.13 -2.02 13.88
CA ASN A 101 14.87 -2.05 13.14
C ASN A 101 15.06 -2.40 11.67
N LEU A 102 16.04 -1.75 10.99
CA LEU A 102 16.34 -2.04 9.59
C LEU A 102 16.80 -3.49 9.41
N LEU A 103 17.70 -3.97 10.26
CA LEU A 103 18.19 -5.34 10.20
C LEU A 103 17.11 -6.40 10.45
N MET A 104 16.09 -6.09 11.28
CA MET A 104 14.92 -6.95 11.44
C MET A 104 14.18 -7.17 10.12
N GLY A 105 14.16 -6.18 9.21
CA GLY A 105 13.60 -6.33 7.87
C GLY A 105 14.33 -7.37 7.00
N ALA A 106 15.60 -7.60 7.27
CA ALA A 106 16.41 -8.61 6.57
C ALA A 106 16.38 -10.00 7.23
N TYR A 107 15.53 -10.23 8.26
CA TYR A 107 15.52 -11.48 9.06
C TYR A 107 15.40 -12.77 8.23
N ILE A 108 14.70 -12.73 7.11
CA ILE A 108 14.53 -13.90 6.21
C ILE A 108 15.73 -14.17 5.30
N ARG A 109 16.76 -13.32 5.35
CA ARG A 109 17.93 -13.34 4.43
C ARG A 109 19.18 -13.84 5.13
N SER A 110 20.10 -14.39 4.35
CA SER A 110 21.40 -14.90 4.82
C SER A 110 22.61 -14.30 4.09
N ASP A 111 22.38 -13.43 3.12
CA ASP A 111 23.39 -12.79 2.27
C ASP A 111 23.96 -11.53 2.93
N LYS A 112 24.90 -11.67 3.86
CA LYS A 112 25.43 -10.56 4.68
C LYS A 112 25.90 -9.35 3.85
N LEU A 113 26.67 -9.56 2.80
CA LEU A 113 27.16 -8.46 1.94
C LEU A 113 26.00 -7.71 1.29
N GLY A 114 24.98 -8.43 0.77
CA GLY A 114 23.81 -7.79 0.20
C GLY A 114 22.94 -7.05 1.23
N ILE A 115 22.97 -7.46 2.50
CA ILE A 115 22.27 -6.74 3.59
C ILE A 115 22.97 -5.40 3.86
N ASP A 116 24.29 -5.34 3.87
CA ASP A 116 25.04 -4.10 4.07
C ASP A 116 24.83 -3.14 2.88
N ASP A 117 24.83 -3.63 1.65
CA ASP A 117 24.52 -2.83 0.45
C ASP A 117 23.10 -2.23 0.51
N ASP A 118 22.11 -3.02 0.94
CA ASP A 118 20.74 -2.54 1.06
C ASP A 118 20.56 -1.55 2.22
N LEU A 119 21.32 -1.71 3.29
CA LEU A 119 21.34 -0.74 4.39
C LEU A 119 21.85 0.63 3.90
N ASP A 120 22.93 0.65 3.12
CA ASP A 120 23.44 1.88 2.50
C ASP A 120 22.42 2.47 1.51
N ARG A 121 21.72 1.62 0.74
CA ARG A 121 20.65 2.07 -0.16
C ARG A 121 19.48 2.71 0.59
N VAL A 122 19.03 2.12 1.70
CA VAL A 122 18.01 2.71 2.57
C VAL A 122 18.46 4.05 3.14
N PHE A 123 19.72 4.18 3.55
CA PHE A 123 20.28 5.44 4.01
C PHE A 123 20.39 6.50 2.91
N ASN A 124 20.50 6.11 1.64
CA ASN A 124 20.45 7.04 0.52
C ASN A 124 19.03 7.57 0.29
N TYR A 125 17.98 6.74 0.48
CA TYR A 125 16.60 7.21 0.45
C TYR A 125 16.24 8.09 1.66
N PHE A 126 16.78 7.76 2.83
CA PHE A 126 16.45 8.38 4.11
C PHE A 126 17.72 8.80 4.87
N PRO A 127 18.43 9.89 4.45
CA PRO A 127 19.67 10.31 5.07
C PRO A 127 19.57 10.54 6.58
N ILE A 128 18.42 11.04 7.04
CA ILE A 128 18.16 11.28 8.47
C ILE A 128 18.29 10.01 9.32
N LEU A 129 17.96 8.84 8.76
CA LEU A 129 18.11 7.56 9.45
C LEU A 129 19.58 7.18 9.62
N LYS A 130 20.45 7.55 8.67
CA LYS A 130 21.89 7.36 8.76
C LYS A 130 22.50 8.22 9.84
N GLU A 131 22.13 9.51 9.88
CA GLU A 131 22.62 10.45 10.88
C GLU A 131 22.30 10.02 12.32
N ARG A 132 21.16 9.32 12.50
CA ARG A 132 20.63 8.90 13.79
C ARG A 132 20.62 7.39 13.99
N VAL A 133 21.51 6.66 13.30
CA VAL A 133 21.50 5.19 13.17
C VAL A 133 21.45 4.42 14.50
N ASN A 134 22.03 4.96 15.57
CA ASN A 134 22.04 4.39 16.90
C ASN A 134 20.95 4.95 17.84
N GLN A 135 20.05 5.83 17.32
CA GLN A 135 18.96 6.38 18.10
C GLN A 135 17.82 5.35 18.24
N TRP A 136 17.14 5.35 19.38
CA TRP A 136 15.98 4.49 19.64
C TRP A 136 14.80 4.91 18.77
N ALA A 137 14.15 3.95 18.10
CA ALA A 137 13.05 4.23 17.17
C ALA A 137 11.84 4.91 17.82
N GLY A 138 11.58 4.62 19.09
CA GLY A 138 10.49 5.25 19.86
C GLY A 138 10.68 6.76 20.07
N THR A 139 11.90 7.29 19.91
CA THR A 139 12.20 8.73 20.07
C THR A 139 12.12 9.53 18.76
N LEU A 140 11.84 8.85 17.64
CA LEU A 140 11.69 9.46 16.33
C LEU A 140 10.35 10.20 16.19
N SER A 141 10.34 11.26 15.38
CA SER A 141 9.09 11.88 14.94
C SER A 141 8.27 10.89 14.10
N GLY A 142 6.96 11.13 13.99
CA GLY A 142 6.10 10.25 13.20
C GLY A 142 6.50 10.11 11.73
N GLY A 143 7.10 11.14 11.12
CA GLY A 143 7.62 11.06 9.76
C GLY A 143 8.88 10.19 9.67
N GLU A 144 9.80 10.34 10.61
CA GLU A 144 11.01 9.52 10.69
C GLU A 144 10.69 8.04 10.98
N GLN A 145 9.67 7.78 11.80
CA GLN A 145 9.15 6.41 12.01
C GLN A 145 8.57 5.82 10.72
N GLN A 146 7.88 6.63 9.91
CA GLN A 146 7.36 6.18 8.61
C GLN A 146 8.51 5.85 7.64
N MET A 147 9.54 6.69 7.57
CA MET A 147 10.75 6.42 6.81
C MET A 147 11.43 5.12 7.27
N LEU A 148 11.52 4.91 8.58
CA LEU A 148 12.09 3.70 9.16
C LEU A 148 11.27 2.46 8.82
N ALA A 149 9.93 2.53 8.86
CA ALA A 149 9.05 1.42 8.51
C ALA A 149 9.19 1.02 7.03
N ILE A 150 9.24 2.01 6.11
CA ILE A 150 9.49 1.78 4.69
C ILE A 150 10.89 1.20 4.49
N GLY A 151 11.91 1.79 5.10
CA GLY A 151 13.29 1.29 5.04
C GLY A 151 13.41 -0.15 5.51
N ARG A 152 12.78 -0.49 6.64
CA ARG A 152 12.72 -1.87 7.17
C ARG A 152 12.09 -2.83 6.17
N ALA A 153 11.01 -2.44 5.51
CA ALA A 153 10.37 -3.27 4.50
C ALA A 153 11.28 -3.51 3.29
N LEU A 154 12.03 -2.50 2.85
CA LEU A 154 12.98 -2.61 1.73
C LEU A 154 14.14 -3.56 2.01
N MET A 155 14.56 -3.72 3.26
CA MET A 155 15.61 -4.65 3.67
C MET A 155 15.30 -6.12 3.33
N SER A 156 14.01 -6.48 3.13
CA SER A 156 13.62 -7.81 2.67
C SER A 156 13.84 -8.05 1.17
N ARG A 157 14.22 -7.03 0.37
CA ARG A 157 14.26 -7.02 -1.10
C ARG A 157 12.91 -7.46 -1.73
N PRO A 158 11.83 -6.75 -1.45
CA PRO A 158 10.52 -7.16 -1.93
C PRO A 158 10.43 -7.04 -3.46
N LYS A 159 9.73 -7.98 -4.09
CA LYS A 159 9.26 -7.86 -5.48
C LYS A 159 7.99 -7.02 -5.56
N LEU A 160 7.18 -7.09 -4.49
CA LEU A 160 5.93 -6.34 -4.33
C LEU A 160 5.88 -5.74 -2.93
N LEU A 161 5.86 -4.43 -2.87
CA LEU A 161 5.75 -3.65 -1.63
C LEU A 161 4.33 -3.14 -1.47
N PHE A 162 3.69 -3.51 -0.37
CA PHE A 162 2.41 -2.95 0.06
C PHE A 162 2.63 -1.78 1.01
N LEU A 163 1.97 -0.67 0.74
CA LEU A 163 2.00 0.53 1.57
C LEU A 163 0.57 0.89 1.99
N ASP A 164 0.28 0.78 3.29
CA ASP A 164 -1.04 1.06 3.85
C ASP A 164 -1.06 2.45 4.48
N GLU A 165 -1.67 3.41 3.81
CA GLU A 165 -1.81 4.83 4.19
C GLU A 165 -0.48 5.48 4.63
N PRO A 166 0.59 5.43 3.81
CA PRO A 166 1.91 5.92 4.21
C PRO A 166 1.95 7.43 4.49
N SER A 167 0.94 8.19 4.08
CA SER A 167 0.85 9.64 4.32
C SER A 167 0.11 10.01 5.60
N LEU A 168 -0.50 9.05 6.30
CA LEU A 168 -1.38 9.33 7.44
C LEU A 168 -0.65 10.01 8.60
N GLY A 169 -1.19 11.16 9.04
CA GLY A 169 -0.65 11.91 10.18
C GLY A 169 0.69 12.60 9.91
N LEU A 170 1.10 12.77 8.65
CA LEU A 170 2.32 13.47 8.26
C LEU A 170 2.02 14.92 7.87
N SER A 171 3.04 15.79 8.01
CA SER A 171 2.97 17.14 7.48
C SER A 171 2.94 17.13 5.95
N PRO A 172 2.37 18.16 5.29
CA PRO A 172 2.30 18.22 3.83
C PRO A 172 3.67 18.15 3.13
N LEU A 173 4.73 18.62 3.77
CA LEU A 173 6.10 18.56 3.25
C LEU A 173 6.60 17.11 3.25
N LEU A 174 6.45 16.41 4.38
CA LEU A 174 6.85 15.00 4.52
C LEU A 174 6.03 14.08 3.61
N VAL A 175 4.74 14.37 3.41
CA VAL A 175 3.90 13.62 2.44
C VAL A 175 4.53 13.68 1.05
N LYS A 176 4.92 14.87 0.57
CA LYS A 176 5.57 14.99 -0.75
C LYS A 176 6.88 14.19 -0.80
N GLU A 177 7.73 14.34 0.20
CA GLU A 177 9.01 13.62 0.29
C GLU A 177 8.81 12.09 0.23
N ILE A 178 7.89 11.55 1.03
CA ILE A 178 7.58 10.11 1.03
C ILE A 178 7.09 9.65 -0.36
N PHE A 179 6.22 10.42 -1.02
CA PHE A 179 5.73 10.03 -2.35
C PHE A 179 6.80 10.12 -3.44
N GLU A 180 7.73 11.08 -3.36
CA GLU A 180 8.90 11.13 -4.24
C GLU A 180 9.82 9.92 -4.03
N ILE A 181 10.03 9.51 -2.78
CA ILE A 181 10.81 8.31 -2.46
C ILE A 181 10.09 7.04 -2.94
N ILE A 182 8.78 6.92 -2.76
CA ILE A 182 7.98 5.81 -3.28
C ILE A 182 8.14 5.69 -4.81
N LYS A 183 8.13 6.82 -5.51
CA LYS A 183 8.37 6.84 -6.96
C LYS A 183 9.79 6.37 -7.29
N THR A 184 10.80 6.86 -6.59
CA THR A 184 12.21 6.45 -6.79
C THR A 184 12.39 4.95 -6.56
N ILE A 185 11.80 4.38 -5.51
CA ILE A 185 11.81 2.94 -5.22
C ILE A 185 11.18 2.14 -6.39
N ASN A 186 10.08 2.64 -6.96
CA ASN A 186 9.45 2.01 -8.11
C ASN A 186 10.30 2.13 -9.38
N ASP A 187 10.90 3.29 -9.65
CA ASP A 187 11.79 3.53 -10.79
C ASP A 187 13.02 2.59 -10.75
N GLU A 188 13.42 2.11 -9.57
CA GLU A 188 14.46 1.10 -9.35
C GLU A 188 13.94 -0.35 -9.47
N GLY A 189 12.68 -0.54 -9.86
CA GLY A 189 12.11 -1.85 -10.24
C GLY A 189 11.24 -2.53 -9.18
N VAL A 190 11.01 -1.94 -8.01
CA VAL A 190 10.10 -2.50 -7.01
C VAL A 190 8.65 -2.23 -7.43
N THR A 191 7.84 -3.27 -7.55
CA THR A 191 6.39 -3.11 -7.79
C THR A 191 5.69 -2.66 -6.51
N ILE A 192 4.72 -1.75 -6.60
CA ILE A 192 4.08 -1.17 -5.43
C ILE A 192 2.55 -1.26 -5.53
N LEU A 193 1.91 -1.74 -4.47
CA LEU A 193 0.48 -1.58 -4.25
C LEU A 193 0.28 -0.60 -3.10
N LEU A 194 -0.21 0.58 -3.44
CA LEU A 194 -0.40 1.71 -2.54
C LEU A 194 -1.87 1.82 -2.16
N VAL A 195 -2.16 1.84 -0.88
CA VAL A 195 -3.49 2.12 -0.34
C VAL A 195 -3.48 3.49 0.29
N GLU A 196 -4.41 4.37 -0.11
CA GLU A 196 -4.43 5.76 0.34
C GLU A 196 -5.84 6.35 0.39
N GLN A 197 -5.99 7.35 1.27
CA GLN A 197 -7.15 8.24 1.26
C GLN A 197 -6.87 9.51 0.43
N ASN A 198 -5.62 9.96 0.38
CA ASN A 198 -5.20 11.12 -0.39
C ASN A 198 -5.11 10.79 -1.90
N ALA A 199 -6.26 10.84 -2.57
CA ALA A 199 -6.38 10.46 -3.98
C ALA A 199 -5.42 11.26 -4.89
N ARG A 200 -5.23 12.55 -4.62
CA ARG A 200 -4.37 13.40 -5.45
C ARG A 200 -2.91 12.95 -5.42
N MET A 201 -2.40 12.63 -4.24
CA MET A 201 -1.01 12.17 -4.10
C MET A 201 -0.85 10.77 -4.69
N ALA A 202 -1.75 9.85 -4.36
CA ALA A 202 -1.66 8.47 -4.83
C ALA A 202 -1.78 8.34 -6.36
N LEU A 203 -2.75 9.02 -6.98
CA LEU A 203 -2.88 9.03 -8.45
C LEU A 203 -1.73 9.76 -9.14
N GLY A 204 -1.11 10.73 -8.47
CA GLY A 204 0.04 11.49 -9.01
C GLY A 204 1.29 10.64 -9.22
N VAL A 205 1.45 9.53 -8.48
CA VAL A 205 2.61 8.62 -8.58
C VAL A 205 2.28 7.28 -9.22
N SER A 206 1.00 6.89 -9.31
CA SER A 206 0.59 5.59 -9.82
C SER A 206 0.26 5.59 -11.31
N GLN A 207 0.38 4.43 -11.95
CA GLN A 207 -0.05 4.21 -13.33
C GLN A 207 -1.52 3.81 -13.40
N THR A 208 -1.99 3.04 -12.41
CA THR A 208 -3.37 2.53 -12.34
C THR A 208 -3.98 2.87 -10.99
N GLY A 209 -5.22 3.35 -11.02
CA GLY A 209 -6.02 3.62 -9.82
C GLY A 209 -7.27 2.75 -9.76
N LEU A 210 -7.65 2.35 -8.55
CA LEU A 210 -8.90 1.68 -8.24
C LEU A 210 -9.58 2.40 -7.09
N ILE A 211 -10.88 2.61 -7.18
CA ILE A 211 -11.67 3.22 -6.11
C ILE A 211 -12.48 2.15 -5.43
N LEU A 212 -12.26 2.00 -4.12
CA LEU A 212 -12.92 1.02 -3.27
C LEU A 212 -13.98 1.70 -2.40
N GLU A 213 -15.19 1.18 -2.40
CA GLU A 213 -16.28 1.61 -1.53
C GLU A 213 -17.03 0.40 -0.98
N ASN A 214 -17.20 0.36 0.34
CA ASN A 214 -17.94 -0.70 1.02
C ASN A 214 -17.53 -2.11 0.58
N GLY A 215 -16.22 -2.34 0.43
CA GLY A 215 -15.64 -3.62 0.05
C GLY A 215 -15.73 -3.97 -1.44
N ARG A 216 -16.12 -3.04 -2.32
CA ARG A 216 -16.21 -3.27 -3.77
C ARG A 216 -15.46 -2.20 -4.55
N PHE A 217 -14.78 -2.60 -5.61
CA PHE A 217 -14.25 -1.65 -6.57
C PHE A 217 -15.39 -1.06 -7.41
N VAL A 218 -15.55 0.26 -7.32
CA VAL A 218 -16.59 1.00 -8.04
C VAL A 218 -16.06 1.67 -9.30
N MET A 219 -14.75 1.89 -9.38
CA MET A 219 -14.08 2.48 -10.52
C MET A 219 -12.65 1.93 -10.64
N LYS A 220 -12.19 1.72 -11.88
CA LYS A 220 -10.81 1.31 -12.21
C LYS A 220 -10.40 1.99 -13.51
N GLY A 221 -9.18 2.49 -13.57
CA GLY A 221 -8.67 3.13 -14.78
C GLY A 221 -7.21 3.55 -14.66
N LYS A 222 -6.70 4.17 -15.73
CA LYS A 222 -5.40 4.84 -15.67
C LYS A 222 -5.48 6.01 -14.70
N SER A 223 -4.44 6.23 -13.92
CA SER A 223 -4.43 7.29 -12.91
C SER A 223 -4.64 8.68 -13.52
N CYS A 224 -4.08 8.96 -14.71
CA CYS A 224 -4.30 10.22 -15.43
C CYS A 224 -5.79 10.45 -15.77
N ASP A 225 -6.49 9.40 -16.20
CA ASP A 225 -7.91 9.51 -16.57
C ASP A 225 -8.78 9.71 -15.30
N LEU A 226 -8.45 9.01 -14.21
CA LEU A 226 -9.13 9.17 -12.92
C LEU A 226 -8.89 10.55 -12.31
N MET A 227 -7.71 11.14 -12.48
CA MET A 227 -7.44 12.51 -12.03
C MET A 227 -8.30 13.56 -12.75
N GLU A 228 -8.71 13.30 -13.98
CA GLU A 228 -9.58 14.18 -14.76
C GLU A 228 -11.07 13.89 -14.56
N ASP A 229 -11.43 12.74 -13.98
CA ASP A 229 -12.82 12.36 -13.73
C ASP A 229 -13.49 13.30 -12.72
N LYS A 230 -14.69 13.78 -13.06
CA LYS A 230 -15.44 14.76 -12.25
C LYS A 230 -15.87 14.19 -10.90
N ASP A 231 -16.30 12.92 -10.88
CA ASP A 231 -16.76 12.27 -9.66
C ASP A 231 -15.56 12.04 -8.71
N VAL A 232 -14.39 11.68 -9.26
CA VAL A 232 -13.13 11.54 -8.49
C VAL A 232 -12.67 12.88 -7.92
N LYS A 233 -12.68 13.94 -8.73
CA LYS A 233 -12.33 15.31 -8.27
C LYS A 233 -13.25 15.79 -7.14
N GLU A 234 -14.54 15.56 -7.27
CA GLU A 234 -15.53 16.04 -6.29
C GLU A 234 -15.49 15.22 -4.99
N PHE A 235 -15.47 13.87 -5.07
CA PHE A 235 -15.64 13.01 -3.91
C PHE A 235 -14.34 12.62 -3.20
N TYR A 236 -13.22 12.59 -3.92
CA TYR A 236 -11.94 12.12 -3.38
C TYR A 236 -10.83 13.16 -3.36
N MET A 237 -10.94 14.25 -4.15
CA MET A 237 -9.96 15.34 -4.15
C MET A 237 -10.48 16.63 -3.51
N GLY A 238 -11.74 16.66 -3.06
CA GLY A 238 -12.33 17.82 -2.37
C GLY A 238 -12.54 19.05 -3.25
N VAL A 239 -12.52 18.91 -4.59
CA VAL A 239 -12.78 20.00 -5.51
C VAL A 239 -14.29 20.22 -5.60
N LYS A 240 -14.79 21.32 -5.02
CA LYS A 240 -16.21 21.68 -5.10
C LYS A 240 -16.54 22.12 -6.53
N SER A 241 -17.44 21.40 -7.22
CA SER A 241 -18.04 21.89 -8.45
C SER A 241 -19.26 22.79 -8.10
N GLU A 242 -19.53 23.79 -8.93
CA GLU A 242 -20.74 24.66 -8.77
C GLU A 242 -22.07 23.88 -8.79
N THR A 243 -22.03 22.58 -9.08
CA THR A 243 -23.19 21.66 -9.16
C THR A 243 -23.16 20.55 -8.11
N SER A 244 -22.39 20.70 -7.04
CA SER A 244 -22.10 19.66 -6.00
C SER A 244 -23.35 18.94 -5.45
N ALA A 245 -24.47 19.66 -5.18
CA ALA A 245 -25.71 19.04 -4.71
C ALA A 245 -26.38 18.10 -5.74
N LYS A 246 -26.21 18.38 -7.05
CA LYS A 246 -26.72 17.53 -8.14
C LYS A 246 -25.79 16.32 -8.41
N GLY A 247 -24.48 16.48 -8.20
CA GLY A 247 -23.49 15.42 -8.34
C GLY A 247 -23.75 14.25 -7.38
N TYR A 248 -23.97 14.54 -6.10
CA TYR A 248 -24.28 13.53 -5.08
C TYR A 248 -25.57 12.74 -5.39
N GLN A 249 -26.61 13.39 -5.88
CA GLN A 249 -27.84 12.72 -6.29
C GLN A 249 -27.64 11.85 -7.56
N ARG A 250 -26.82 12.31 -8.50
CA ARG A 250 -26.49 11.58 -9.73
C ARG A 250 -25.65 10.34 -9.43
N TRP A 251 -24.69 10.45 -8.53
CA TRP A 251 -23.88 9.33 -8.06
C TRP A 251 -24.72 8.28 -7.30
N LYS A 252 -25.62 8.70 -6.43
CA LYS A 252 -26.58 7.82 -5.74
C LYS A 252 -27.49 7.07 -6.72
N ARG A 253 -27.90 7.71 -7.83
CA ARG A 253 -28.69 7.07 -8.90
C ARG A 253 -27.88 6.03 -9.67
N LYS A 254 -26.62 6.32 -10.03
CA LYS A 254 -25.74 5.34 -10.68
C LYS A 254 -25.49 4.10 -9.80
N LYS A 255 -25.43 4.24 -8.48
CA LYS A 255 -25.31 3.11 -7.53
C LYS A 255 -26.57 2.26 -7.41
N ALA A 256 -27.74 2.82 -7.60
CA ALA A 256 -29.03 2.09 -7.49
C ALA A 256 -29.28 1.14 -8.68
N TRP A 257 -28.51 1.23 -9.77
CA TRP A 257 -28.67 0.46 -11.00
C TRP A 257 -27.50 -0.51 -11.28
N ARG A 258 -26.63 -0.77 -10.31
CA ARG A 258 -25.56 -1.78 -10.32
C ARG A 258 -25.65 -2.60 -9.03
#